data_7c395bbb381450f2c98fc170bd506017
#
_entry.id   7c395bbb381450f2c98fc170bd506017
#
_cell.length_a   1.000
_cell.length_b   1.000
_cell.length_c   1.000
_cell.angle_alpha   90.00
_cell.angle_beta   90.00
_cell.angle_gamma   90.00
#
_symmetry.space_group_name_H-M   'P 1'
#
loop_
_entity.id
_entity.type
_entity.pdbx_description
1 polymer ?
#
loop_
_entity_poly.entity_id
_entity_poly.type
_entity_poly.pdbx_seq_one_letter_code
_entity_poly.pdbx_strand_id
1 'polypeptide(L)'
;YRNPSFRELYLYRMANPELEPETMMNYEISVGKSFSRYLGASVTAYYCKGDNMIQTLDMKNQNTGRFINKGVELSLTSHPFSSLMLSATYSYLHTSLENLTGAPRNQYYLGADWHASDRLNISADLKGVGGLYVHESVDRQSYALLNLKVAYQACRYACVFMRLENITDSRYVINRGYDMPGFTALGGVKLNF
;
A
#
# COMPACT_ATOMS: atom_id res chain seq x y z
N TYR A 1 -11.41 15.70 -13.82
CA TYR A 1 -12.76 15.16 -13.55
C TYR A 1 -12.84 13.70 -14.01
N ARG A 2 -13.74 12.92 -13.41
CA ARG A 2 -14.05 11.54 -13.78
C ARG A 2 -15.55 11.42 -14.06
N ASN A 3 -15.93 10.97 -15.23
CA ASN A 3 -17.32 10.62 -15.52
C ASN A 3 -17.66 9.29 -14.82
N PRO A 4 -18.92 9.13 -14.35
CA PRO A 4 -19.41 7.85 -13.90
C PRO A 4 -19.23 6.78 -14.99
N SER A 5 -18.77 5.61 -14.60
CA SER A 5 -18.66 4.48 -15.53
C SER A 5 -20.04 3.93 -15.90
N PHE A 6 -20.13 3.25 -17.04
CA PHE A 6 -21.37 2.56 -17.44
C PHE A 6 -21.87 1.57 -16.36
N ARG A 7 -20.95 0.94 -15.65
CA ARG A 7 -21.27 0.05 -14.53
C ARG A 7 -21.94 0.79 -13.38
N GLU A 8 -21.45 1.97 -13.03
CA GLU A 8 -22.00 2.78 -11.93
C GLU A 8 -23.36 3.36 -12.28
N LEU A 9 -23.61 3.66 -13.58
CA LEU A 9 -24.87 4.23 -14.06
C LEU A 9 -25.97 3.18 -14.25
N TYR A 10 -25.63 1.99 -14.79
CA TYR A 10 -26.67 1.10 -15.33
C TYR A 10 -26.52 -0.38 -14.96
N LEU A 11 -25.37 -0.82 -14.48
CA LEU A 11 -25.16 -2.24 -14.19
C LEU A 11 -25.24 -2.53 -12.69
N TYR A 12 -25.89 -3.66 -12.36
CA TYR A 12 -26.10 -4.16 -11.01
C TYR A 12 -27.09 -3.32 -10.17
N ARG A 13 -27.46 -3.92 -9.03
CA ARG A 13 -28.45 -3.37 -8.09
C ARG A 13 -28.06 -1.99 -7.52
N MET A 14 -26.79 -1.68 -7.50
CA MET A 14 -26.26 -0.42 -6.93
C MET A 14 -26.19 0.72 -7.95
N ALA A 15 -26.57 0.48 -9.20
CA ALA A 15 -26.48 1.47 -10.27
C ALA A 15 -27.38 2.69 -10.00
N ASN A 16 -26.92 3.84 -10.45
CA ASN A 16 -27.66 5.10 -10.34
C ASN A 16 -27.44 5.95 -11.60
N PRO A 17 -28.45 6.09 -12.47
CA PRO A 17 -28.35 6.89 -13.68
C PRO A 17 -28.21 8.41 -13.43
N GLU A 18 -28.50 8.88 -12.22
CA GLU A 18 -28.49 10.28 -11.84
C GLU A 18 -27.11 10.76 -11.33
N LEU A 19 -26.08 9.91 -11.45
CA LEU A 19 -24.74 10.27 -10.99
C LEU A 19 -24.15 11.41 -11.82
N GLU A 20 -23.63 12.41 -11.12
CA GLU A 20 -22.85 13.50 -11.69
C GLU A 20 -21.36 13.15 -11.76
N PRO A 21 -20.60 13.81 -12.67
CA PRO A 21 -19.16 13.65 -12.74
C PRO A 21 -18.47 14.09 -11.44
N GLU A 22 -17.47 13.32 -11.01
CA GLU A 22 -16.55 13.75 -9.95
C GLU A 22 -15.59 14.80 -10.49
N THR A 23 -15.32 15.80 -9.69
CA THR A 23 -14.26 16.77 -9.95
C THR A 23 -13.25 16.75 -8.82
N MET A 24 -11.98 16.87 -9.17
CA MET A 24 -10.90 16.82 -8.20
C MET A 24 -9.78 17.78 -8.58
N MET A 25 -9.24 18.48 -7.59
CA MET A 25 -8.05 19.31 -7.73
C MET A 25 -7.05 18.89 -6.65
N ASN A 26 -5.84 18.55 -7.09
CA ASN A 26 -4.76 18.14 -6.22
C ASN A 26 -3.64 19.18 -6.23
N TYR A 27 -3.16 19.54 -5.06
CA TYR A 27 -1.98 20.37 -4.83
C TYR A 27 -0.95 19.53 -4.08
N GLU A 28 0.28 19.52 -4.59
CA GLU A 28 1.35 18.73 -4.03
C GLU A 28 2.64 19.55 -4.00
N ILE A 29 3.37 19.38 -2.92
CA ILE A 29 4.74 19.87 -2.79
C ILE A 29 5.63 18.74 -2.31
N SER A 30 6.74 18.53 -3.01
CA SER A 30 7.72 17.51 -2.66
C SER A 30 9.10 18.12 -2.55
N VAL A 31 9.81 17.75 -1.49
CA VAL A 31 11.21 18.13 -1.26
C VAL A 31 12.00 16.87 -0.99
N GLY A 32 13.04 16.65 -1.78
CA GLY A 32 13.96 15.54 -1.62
C GLY A 32 15.41 16.02 -1.52
N LYS A 33 16.21 15.32 -0.72
CA LYS A 33 17.63 15.60 -0.55
C LYS A 33 18.42 14.31 -0.36
N SER A 34 19.54 14.23 -1.07
CA SER A 34 20.60 13.28 -0.77
C SER A 34 21.58 13.94 0.20
N PHE A 35 21.60 13.46 1.45
CA PHE A 35 22.50 13.99 2.50
C PHE A 35 23.92 13.49 2.33
N SER A 36 24.07 12.32 1.74
CA SER A 36 25.33 11.70 1.37
C SER A 36 25.09 10.67 0.27
N ARG A 37 26.17 10.03 -0.22
CA ARG A 37 26.05 8.86 -1.11
C ARG A 37 25.35 7.66 -0.45
N TYR A 38 25.15 7.71 0.87
CA TYR A 38 24.59 6.62 1.66
C TYR A 38 23.17 6.90 2.16
N LEU A 39 22.71 8.15 2.10
CA LEU A 39 21.44 8.54 2.72
C LEU A 39 20.71 9.56 1.87
N GLY A 40 19.49 9.22 1.47
CA GLY A 40 18.53 10.10 0.81
C GLY A 40 17.20 10.10 1.56
N ALA A 41 16.54 11.25 1.57
CA ALA A 41 15.21 11.38 2.13
C ALA A 41 14.34 12.31 1.28
N SER A 42 13.04 12.09 1.28
CA SER A 42 12.05 12.99 0.68
C SER A 42 10.82 13.11 1.57
N VAL A 43 10.18 14.27 1.47
CA VAL A 43 8.90 14.59 2.12
C VAL A 43 8.00 15.15 1.05
N THR A 44 6.80 14.62 0.96
CA THR A 44 5.74 15.12 0.09
C THR A 44 4.53 15.46 0.95
N ALA A 45 3.99 16.66 0.78
CA ALA A 45 2.71 17.05 1.38
C ALA A 45 1.71 17.30 0.26
N TYR A 46 0.49 16.82 0.44
CA TYR A 46 -0.56 16.98 -0.55
C TYR A 46 -1.87 17.45 0.08
N TYR A 47 -2.64 18.16 -0.72
CA TYR A 47 -4.00 18.60 -0.42
C TYR A 47 -4.85 18.38 -1.65
N CYS A 48 -5.85 17.54 -1.52
CA CYS A 48 -6.79 17.21 -2.58
C CYS A 48 -8.19 17.63 -2.14
N LYS A 49 -8.86 18.41 -2.97
CA LYS A 49 -10.25 18.81 -2.80
C LYS A 49 -11.04 18.36 -4.02
N GLY A 50 -12.19 17.77 -3.77
CA GLY A 50 -13.09 17.37 -4.83
C GLY A 50 -14.54 17.52 -4.45
N ASP A 51 -15.38 17.43 -5.45
CA ASP A 51 -16.83 17.45 -5.35
C ASP A 51 -17.40 16.21 -6.04
N ASN A 52 -18.55 15.74 -5.55
CA ASN A 52 -19.34 14.67 -6.17
C ASN A 52 -18.62 13.31 -6.20
N MET A 53 -17.79 12.98 -5.20
CA MET A 53 -17.18 11.65 -5.12
C MET A 53 -18.26 10.56 -5.16
N ILE A 54 -18.11 9.59 -6.06
CA ILE A 54 -19.07 8.50 -6.19
C ILE A 54 -18.71 7.41 -5.20
N GLN A 55 -19.62 7.13 -4.28
CA GLN A 55 -19.52 6.05 -3.29
C GLN A 55 -20.77 5.19 -3.29
N THR A 56 -20.62 3.94 -2.89
CA THR A 56 -21.78 3.06 -2.66
C THR A 56 -22.20 3.20 -1.21
N LEU A 57 -23.31 3.89 -0.98
CA LEU A 57 -23.95 4.05 0.32
C LEU A 57 -25.34 3.39 0.27
N ASP A 58 -25.71 2.68 1.30
CA ASP A 58 -27.03 2.01 1.41
C ASP A 58 -27.42 1.20 0.16
N MET A 59 -26.46 0.46 -0.39
CA MET A 59 -26.63 -0.37 -1.58
C MET A 59 -26.94 0.42 -2.86
N LYS A 60 -26.66 1.73 -2.93
CA LYS A 60 -26.84 2.57 -4.12
C LYS A 60 -25.61 3.45 -4.32
N ASN A 61 -25.17 3.61 -5.57
CA ASN A 61 -24.12 4.57 -5.92
C ASN A 61 -24.67 5.99 -5.79
N GLN A 62 -23.95 6.85 -5.08
CA GLN A 62 -24.37 8.23 -4.81
C GLN A 62 -23.18 9.17 -4.88
N ASN A 63 -23.43 10.41 -5.27
CA ASN A 63 -22.45 11.47 -5.12
C ASN A 63 -22.45 11.97 -3.68
N THR A 64 -21.28 11.97 -3.03
CA THR A 64 -21.13 12.27 -1.60
C THR A 64 -20.84 13.74 -1.28
N GLY A 65 -20.97 14.62 -2.29
CA GLY A 65 -20.70 16.04 -2.14
C GLY A 65 -19.21 16.38 -2.08
N ARG A 66 -18.83 17.38 -1.28
CA ARG A 66 -17.45 17.83 -1.14
C ARG A 66 -16.65 16.89 -0.25
N PHE A 67 -15.40 16.66 -0.67
CA PHE A 67 -14.43 15.97 0.17
C PHE A 67 -13.08 16.67 0.15
N ILE A 68 -12.33 16.49 1.22
CA ILE A 68 -10.96 16.94 1.36
C ILE A 68 -10.12 15.77 1.84
N ASN A 69 -9.08 15.46 1.07
CA ASN A 69 -8.02 14.54 1.46
C ASN A 69 -6.73 15.31 1.57
N LYS A 70 -6.01 15.17 2.67
CA LYS A 70 -4.71 15.79 2.87
C LYS A 70 -3.78 14.83 3.60
N GLY A 71 -2.51 14.94 3.33
CA GLY A 71 -1.58 14.03 3.95
C GLY A 71 -0.13 14.39 3.73
N VAL A 72 0.70 13.54 4.29
CA VAL A 72 2.16 13.65 4.20
C VAL A 72 2.72 12.26 3.90
N GLU A 73 3.67 12.22 2.99
CA GLU A 73 4.46 11.03 2.67
C GLU A 73 5.93 11.30 2.98
N LEU A 74 6.55 10.36 3.67
CA LEU A 74 7.97 10.37 3.99
C LEU A 74 8.62 9.19 3.30
N SER A 75 9.79 9.39 2.71
CA SER A 75 10.60 8.32 2.15
C SER A 75 12.05 8.48 2.58
N LEU A 76 12.65 7.38 2.99
CA LEU A 76 14.05 7.30 3.39
C LEU A 76 14.70 6.11 2.68
N THR A 77 15.86 6.34 2.09
CA THR A 77 16.69 5.28 1.51
C THR A 77 18.11 5.42 2.04
N SER A 78 18.66 4.31 2.51
CA SER A 78 20.02 4.29 3.04
C SER A 78 20.81 3.09 2.50
N HIS A 79 22.07 3.32 2.22
CA HIS A 79 23.05 2.29 1.81
C HIS A 79 24.23 2.32 2.81
N PRO A 80 24.06 1.79 4.04
CA PRO A 80 25.11 1.80 5.05
C PRO A 80 26.40 1.14 4.57
N PHE A 81 26.24 0.11 3.75
CA PHE A 81 27.32 -0.61 3.05
C PHE A 81 26.92 -0.81 1.59
N SER A 82 27.88 -1.08 0.72
CA SER A 82 27.60 -1.38 -0.70
C SER A 82 26.71 -2.60 -0.90
N SER A 83 26.70 -3.52 0.06
CA SER A 83 25.89 -4.77 0.04
C SER A 83 24.54 -4.67 0.75
N LEU A 84 24.19 -3.53 1.38
CA LEU A 84 22.96 -3.38 2.15
C LEU A 84 22.20 -2.12 1.73
N MET A 85 20.97 -2.29 1.29
CA MET A 85 20.01 -1.22 1.08
C MET A 85 18.92 -1.30 2.15
N LEU A 86 18.65 -0.19 2.79
CA LEU A 86 17.53 0.00 3.71
C LEU A 86 16.57 1.01 3.12
N SER A 87 15.29 0.75 3.21
CA SER A 87 14.23 1.65 2.78
C SER A 87 13.17 1.78 3.85
N ALA A 88 12.63 2.98 4.01
CA ALA A 88 11.50 3.23 4.88
C ALA A 88 10.56 4.22 4.19
N THR A 89 9.27 3.94 4.22
CA THR A 89 8.23 4.89 3.81
C THR A 89 7.14 4.96 4.86
N TYR A 90 6.59 6.15 5.01
CA TYR A 90 5.43 6.39 5.85
C TYR A 90 4.46 7.32 5.12
N SER A 91 3.18 7.00 5.13
CA SER A 91 2.11 7.81 4.58
C SER A 91 1.02 8.02 5.61
N TYR A 92 0.62 9.27 5.78
CA TYR A 92 -0.52 9.67 6.60
C TYR A 92 -1.59 10.32 5.73
N LEU A 93 -2.81 9.85 5.85
CA LEU A 93 -4.00 10.38 5.19
C LEU A 93 -5.00 10.89 6.22
N HIS A 94 -5.41 12.15 6.08
CA HIS A 94 -6.61 12.70 6.69
C HIS A 94 -7.66 12.92 5.61
N THR A 95 -8.85 12.40 5.83
CA THR A 95 -10.01 12.59 4.94
C THR A 95 -11.14 13.24 5.70
N SER A 96 -11.91 14.10 5.03
CA SER A 96 -13.18 14.66 5.55
C SER A 96 -14.36 13.70 5.41
N LEU A 97 -14.19 12.60 4.66
CA LEU A 97 -15.22 11.58 4.52
C LEU A 97 -15.21 10.67 5.74
N GLU A 98 -16.37 10.48 6.34
CA GLU A 98 -16.52 9.54 7.43
C GLU A 98 -16.39 8.10 6.89
N ASN A 99 -15.65 7.26 7.62
CA ASN A 99 -15.53 5.83 7.34
C ASN A 99 -15.15 5.47 5.90
N LEU A 100 -14.33 6.30 5.25
CA LEU A 100 -13.86 6.02 3.89
C LEU A 100 -13.20 4.64 3.82
N THR A 101 -13.82 3.74 3.08
CA THR A 101 -13.35 2.35 2.94
C THR A 101 -12.16 2.26 1.98
N GLY A 102 -11.26 1.32 2.25
CA GLY A 102 -10.11 1.06 1.39
C GLY A 102 -8.99 2.12 1.45
N ALA A 103 -9.14 3.15 2.30
CA ALA A 103 -8.18 4.23 2.47
C ALA A 103 -7.64 4.26 3.91
N PRO A 104 -6.55 3.54 4.21
CA PRO A 104 -5.99 3.53 5.55
C PRO A 104 -5.45 4.90 5.95
N ARG A 105 -5.60 5.26 7.22
CA ARG A 105 -5.09 6.52 7.76
C ARG A 105 -3.57 6.55 7.82
N ASN A 106 -2.96 5.42 8.13
CA ASN A 106 -1.51 5.28 8.24
C ASN A 106 -1.05 4.07 7.45
N GLN A 107 0.02 4.24 6.69
CA GLN A 107 0.72 3.14 6.05
C GLN A 107 2.21 3.31 6.32
N TYR A 108 2.91 2.22 6.58
CA TYR A 108 4.35 2.22 6.68
C TYR A 108 4.94 0.98 6.04
N TYR A 109 6.13 1.16 5.51
CA TYR A 109 6.93 0.11 4.93
C TYR A 109 8.36 0.29 5.42
N LEU A 110 8.97 -0.79 5.89
CA LEU A 110 10.39 -0.88 6.17
C LEU A 110 10.94 -2.04 5.37
N GLY A 111 12.00 -1.81 4.61
CA GLY A 111 12.64 -2.82 3.77
C GLY A 111 14.14 -2.89 4.03
N ALA A 112 14.68 -4.08 3.94
CA ALA A 112 16.11 -4.35 3.98
C ALA A 112 16.44 -5.37 2.89
N ASP A 113 17.36 -5.01 1.99
CA ASP A 113 17.89 -5.90 0.96
C ASP A 113 19.40 -6.04 1.18
N TRP A 114 19.84 -7.24 1.52
CA TRP A 114 21.21 -7.52 1.86
C TRP A 114 21.82 -8.59 0.95
N HIS A 115 22.81 -8.19 0.18
CA HIS A 115 23.71 -9.08 -0.54
C HIS A 115 24.79 -9.57 0.44
N ALA A 116 24.45 -10.58 1.26
CA ALA A 116 25.32 -11.07 2.32
C ALA A 116 26.62 -11.70 1.77
N SER A 117 26.56 -12.21 0.53
CA SER A 117 27.72 -12.65 -0.26
C SER A 117 27.36 -12.65 -1.75
N ASP A 118 28.32 -12.94 -2.62
CA ASP A 118 28.09 -13.11 -4.08
C ASP A 118 27.04 -14.18 -4.42
N ARG A 119 26.71 -15.04 -3.46
CA ARG A 119 25.78 -16.15 -3.63
C ARG A 119 24.53 -16.05 -2.76
N LEU A 120 24.51 -15.20 -1.74
CA LEU A 120 23.43 -15.14 -0.75
C LEU A 120 22.80 -13.76 -0.71
N ASN A 121 21.50 -13.72 -1.05
CA ASN A 121 20.67 -12.53 -0.94
C ASN A 121 19.58 -12.76 0.11
N ILE A 122 19.42 -11.80 1.01
CA ILE A 122 18.40 -11.80 2.05
C ILE A 122 17.61 -10.52 1.92
N SER A 123 16.31 -10.62 1.77
CA SER A 123 15.39 -9.48 1.76
C SER A 123 14.36 -9.65 2.88
N ALA A 124 14.16 -8.63 3.66
CA ALA A 124 13.11 -8.58 4.68
C ALA A 124 12.28 -7.32 4.50
N ASP A 125 10.98 -7.41 4.67
CA ASP A 125 10.10 -6.25 4.67
C ASP A 125 9.01 -6.34 5.74
N LEU A 126 8.71 -5.20 6.34
CA LEU A 126 7.61 -4.98 7.25
C LEU A 126 6.63 -3.98 6.62
N LYS A 127 5.40 -4.40 6.41
CA LYS A 127 4.30 -3.56 5.92
C LYS A 127 3.28 -3.39 7.02
N GLY A 128 2.90 -2.17 7.31
CA GLY A 128 1.88 -1.89 8.29
C GLY A 128 0.80 -0.96 7.75
N VAL A 129 -0.41 -1.23 8.20
CA VAL A 129 -1.62 -0.48 7.88
C VAL A 129 -2.32 -0.14 9.19
N GLY A 130 -2.71 1.11 9.35
CA GLY A 130 -3.44 1.58 10.52
C GLY A 130 -4.67 2.40 10.16
N GLY A 131 -5.76 2.14 10.85
CA GLY A 131 -7.00 2.88 10.67
C GLY A 131 -7.71 2.62 9.35
N LEU A 132 -7.71 1.38 8.86
CA LEU A 132 -8.39 0.95 7.64
C LEU A 132 -9.85 0.59 7.95
N TYR A 133 -10.79 1.22 7.25
CA TYR A 133 -12.17 0.74 7.17
C TYR A 133 -12.31 -0.23 5.99
N VAL A 134 -12.78 -1.42 6.25
CA VAL A 134 -13.12 -2.42 5.22
C VAL A 134 -14.58 -2.28 4.80
N HIS A 135 -15.41 -1.75 5.70
CA HIS A 135 -16.83 -1.45 5.50
C HIS A 135 -17.22 -0.29 6.42
N GLU A 136 -18.19 0.52 6.01
CA GLU A 136 -18.63 1.73 6.71
C GLU A 136 -19.11 1.49 8.15
N SER A 137 -19.69 0.33 8.41
CA SER A 137 -20.27 -0.06 9.72
C SER A 137 -19.36 -0.94 10.56
N VAL A 138 -18.10 -1.15 10.18
CA VAL A 138 -17.15 -2.04 10.86
C VAL A 138 -16.03 -1.22 11.48
N ASP A 139 -15.56 -1.64 12.65
CA ASP A 139 -14.43 -1.01 13.33
C ASP A 139 -13.18 -0.97 12.43
N ARG A 140 -12.36 0.05 12.68
CA ARG A 140 -11.06 0.20 12.01
C ARG A 140 -10.15 -0.96 12.36
N GLN A 141 -9.57 -1.55 11.36
CA GLN A 141 -8.52 -2.52 11.59
C GLN A 141 -7.12 -1.91 11.39
N SER A 142 -6.17 -2.52 12.07
CA SER A 142 -4.74 -2.23 11.93
C SER A 142 -3.99 -3.54 11.99
N TYR A 143 -2.98 -3.67 11.12
CA TYR A 143 -2.16 -4.89 11.06
C TYR A 143 -0.75 -4.57 10.58
N ALA A 144 0.16 -5.51 10.82
CA ALA A 144 1.52 -5.46 10.34
C ALA A 144 1.95 -6.84 9.83
N LEU A 145 2.59 -6.86 8.66
CA LEU A 145 3.01 -8.07 7.95
C LEU A 145 4.52 -8.05 7.82
N LEU A 146 5.19 -9.01 8.44
CA LEU A 146 6.62 -9.23 8.27
C LEU A 146 6.85 -10.33 7.24
N ASN A 147 7.67 -10.05 6.24
CA ASN A 147 8.05 -10.99 5.20
C ASN A 147 9.57 -11.17 5.17
N LEU A 148 10.01 -12.35 4.76
CA LEU A 148 11.42 -12.68 4.59
C LEU A 148 11.60 -13.49 3.31
N LYS A 149 12.62 -13.15 2.54
CA LYS A 149 13.06 -13.91 1.37
C LYS A 149 14.54 -14.17 1.47
N VAL A 150 14.93 -15.42 1.27
CA VAL A 150 16.32 -15.84 1.17
C VAL A 150 16.52 -16.51 -0.17
N ALA A 151 17.55 -16.11 -0.90
CA ALA A 151 17.92 -16.69 -2.20
C ALA A 151 19.41 -17.03 -2.20
N TYR A 152 19.72 -18.27 -2.52
CA TYR A 152 21.09 -18.79 -2.57
C TYR A 152 21.43 -19.33 -3.94
N GLN A 153 22.45 -18.75 -4.57
CA GLN A 153 23.01 -19.22 -5.85
C GLN A 153 23.90 -20.43 -5.61
N ALA A 154 23.31 -21.61 -5.70
CA ALA A 154 24.03 -22.87 -5.43
C ALA A 154 25.14 -23.14 -6.45
N CYS A 155 24.89 -22.85 -7.73
CA CYS A 155 25.88 -22.89 -8.83
C CYS A 155 25.45 -21.92 -9.94
N ARG A 156 26.23 -21.77 -11.01
CA ARG A 156 25.92 -20.87 -12.14
C ARG A 156 24.54 -21.12 -12.79
N TYR A 157 24.01 -22.33 -12.64
CA TYR A 157 22.76 -22.77 -13.27
C TYR A 157 21.57 -22.83 -12.31
N ALA A 158 21.77 -22.81 -10.99
CA ALA A 158 20.71 -23.07 -10.02
C ALA A 158 20.73 -22.08 -8.85
N CYS A 159 19.59 -21.45 -8.60
CA CYS A 159 19.32 -20.63 -7.43
C CYS A 159 18.18 -21.26 -6.63
N VAL A 160 18.41 -21.56 -5.37
CA VAL A 160 17.40 -22.02 -4.42
C VAL A 160 16.88 -20.84 -3.66
N PHE A 161 15.56 -20.75 -3.47
CA PHE A 161 14.97 -19.66 -2.69
C PHE A 161 13.91 -20.17 -1.72
N MET A 162 13.75 -19.43 -0.64
CA MET A 162 12.66 -19.56 0.32
C MET A 162 12.02 -18.19 0.53
N ARG A 163 10.71 -18.15 0.64
CA ARG A 163 9.91 -16.97 0.95
C ARG A 163 8.94 -17.28 2.07
N LEU A 164 8.98 -16.50 3.12
CA LEU A 164 8.07 -16.53 4.24
C LEU A 164 7.27 -15.24 4.23
N GLU A 165 5.96 -15.34 4.15
CA GLU A 165 5.04 -14.21 4.14
C GLU A 165 4.19 -14.20 5.39
N ASN A 166 3.89 -13.00 5.88
CA ASN A 166 3.11 -12.80 7.09
C ASN A 166 3.62 -13.66 8.28
N ILE A 167 4.92 -13.55 8.59
CA ILE A 167 5.57 -14.31 9.66
C ILE A 167 4.91 -14.03 11.02
N THR A 168 4.31 -12.84 11.18
CA THR A 168 3.56 -12.43 12.37
C THR A 168 2.21 -13.13 12.51
N ASP A 169 1.79 -13.88 11.50
CA ASP A 169 0.47 -14.54 11.40
C ASP A 169 -0.69 -13.56 11.71
N SER A 170 -0.54 -12.32 11.27
CA SER A 170 -1.55 -11.29 11.46
C SER A 170 -2.82 -11.62 10.67
N ARG A 171 -3.95 -11.61 11.34
CA ARG A 171 -5.26 -11.74 10.67
C ARG A 171 -5.71 -10.38 10.18
N TYR A 172 -6.08 -10.30 8.92
CA TYR A 172 -6.54 -9.04 8.32
C TYR A 172 -7.45 -9.30 7.12
N VAL A 173 -8.24 -8.28 6.79
CA VAL A 173 -9.18 -8.29 5.66
C VAL A 173 -8.92 -7.04 4.84
N ILE A 174 -8.86 -7.17 3.52
CA ILE A 174 -8.79 -6.03 2.59
C ILE A 174 -10.18 -5.77 2.00
N ASN A 175 -10.88 -6.84 1.61
CA ASN A 175 -12.23 -6.78 1.10
C ASN A 175 -13.15 -7.56 2.02
N ARG A 176 -14.30 -6.99 2.37
CA ARG A 176 -15.28 -7.63 3.23
C ARG A 176 -15.63 -9.04 2.75
N GLY A 177 -15.58 -10.00 3.67
CA GLY A 177 -15.91 -11.40 3.40
C GLY A 177 -14.78 -12.23 2.79
N TYR A 178 -13.57 -11.66 2.67
CA TYR A 178 -12.39 -12.37 2.17
C TYR A 178 -11.26 -12.20 3.19
N ASP A 179 -11.09 -13.20 4.04
CA ASP A 179 -9.95 -13.25 4.95
C ASP A 179 -8.66 -13.44 4.15
N MET A 180 -7.66 -12.66 4.48
CA MET A 180 -6.35 -12.76 3.84
C MET A 180 -5.54 -13.90 4.47
N PRO A 181 -4.62 -14.53 3.71
CA PRO A 181 -3.80 -15.61 4.23
C PRO A 181 -2.99 -15.19 5.47
N GLY A 182 -2.94 -16.06 6.47
CA GLY A 182 -2.01 -15.97 7.58
C GLY A 182 -0.57 -16.28 7.14
N PHE A 183 0.21 -16.87 8.02
CA PHE A 183 1.59 -17.28 7.69
C PHE A 183 1.62 -18.21 6.48
N THR A 184 2.50 -17.89 5.52
CA THR A 184 2.70 -18.68 4.30
C THR A 184 4.19 -18.89 4.05
N ALA A 185 4.55 -20.11 3.70
CA ALA A 185 5.92 -20.47 3.32
C ALA A 185 5.95 -21.07 1.89
N LEU A 186 6.86 -20.57 1.08
CA LEU A 186 7.08 -21.01 -0.29
C LEU A 186 8.57 -21.25 -0.51
N GLY A 187 8.92 -22.33 -1.17
CA GLY A 187 10.29 -22.62 -1.57
C GLY A 187 10.36 -23.10 -3.01
N GLY A 188 11.49 -22.90 -3.66
CA GLY A 188 11.67 -23.31 -5.03
C GLY A 188 13.10 -23.25 -5.52
N VAL A 189 13.30 -23.76 -6.73
CA VAL A 189 14.57 -23.71 -7.46
C VAL A 189 14.33 -23.04 -8.81
N LYS A 190 15.14 -22.02 -9.10
CA LYS A 190 15.19 -21.37 -10.41
C LYS A 190 16.41 -21.92 -11.17
N LEU A 191 16.16 -22.51 -12.35
CA LEU A 191 17.20 -23.00 -13.25
C LEU A 191 17.42 -22.00 -14.38
N ASN A 192 18.67 -21.69 -14.68
CA ASN A 192 19.10 -20.84 -15.80
C ASN A 192 19.94 -21.70 -16.74
N PHE A 193 19.54 -21.80 -17.99
CA PHE A 193 20.23 -22.61 -19.05
C PHE A 193 20.96 -21.70 -20.03
#